data_499ba4a64c3b47129f4714a585c7644e
#
_entry.id   499ba4a64c3b47129f4714a585c7644e
#
_cell.length_a   1.000
_cell.length_b   1.000
_cell.length_c   1.000
_cell.angle_alpha   90.00
_cell.angle_beta   90.00
_cell.angle_gamma   90.00
#
_symmetry.space_group_name_H-M   'P 1'
#
loop_
_entity.id
_entity.type
_entity.pdbx_description
1 polymer ?
#
loop_
_entity_poly.entity_id
_entity_poly.type
_entity_poly.pdbx_seq_one_letter_code
_entity_poly.pdbx_strand_id
1 'polypeptide(L)'
;MLSVSGHKIHAPKGTGFLFIKDKTKVKPLIYGGGQQKGMRSGTENVPGVAALGEAAEEIYENFEEKIDHLYQIKQRFVEGVLKI
;
A
#
# COMPACT_ATOMS: atom_id res chain seq x y z
N MET A 1 -12.81 5.56 1.88
CA MET A 1 -12.00 4.72 0.99
C MET A 1 -10.52 5.03 1.19
N LEU A 2 -9.67 4.03 1.07
CA LEU A 2 -8.20 4.16 1.10
C LEU A 2 -7.63 3.33 -0.05
N SER A 3 -6.82 3.93 -0.90
CA SER A 3 -6.11 3.25 -1.99
C SER A 3 -4.62 3.15 -1.65
N VAL A 4 -4.07 1.97 -1.83
CA VAL A 4 -2.66 1.68 -1.56
C VAL A 4 -2.00 1.08 -2.78
N SER A 5 -0.83 1.60 -3.14
CA SER A 5 0.03 1.06 -4.21
C SER A 5 1.14 0.22 -3.59
N GLY A 6 1.17 -1.05 -3.90
CA GLY A 6 2.10 -2.00 -3.30
C GLY A 6 3.58 -1.63 -3.43
N HIS A 7 3.99 -1.12 -4.60
CA HIS A 7 5.39 -0.74 -4.83
C HIS A 7 5.91 0.37 -3.91
N LYS A 8 5.03 1.10 -3.22
CA LYS A 8 5.42 2.13 -2.23
C LYS A 8 5.72 1.55 -0.85
N ILE A 9 5.39 0.28 -0.65
CA ILE A 9 5.69 -0.50 0.55
C ILE A 9 6.52 -1.75 0.23
N HIS A 10 7.34 -1.68 -0.81
CA HIS A 10 8.28 -2.72 -1.26
C HIS A 10 7.63 -3.98 -1.85
N ALA A 11 6.34 -3.97 -2.12
CA ALA A 11 5.66 -5.05 -2.83
C ALA A 11 5.92 -4.99 -4.36
N PRO A 12 5.64 -6.06 -5.10
CA PRO A 12 5.79 -6.08 -6.56
C PRO A 12 4.96 -4.98 -7.24
N LYS A 13 5.51 -4.41 -8.32
CA LYS A 13 4.78 -3.47 -9.18
C LYS A 13 3.51 -4.11 -9.75
N GLY A 14 2.47 -3.32 -9.93
CA GLY A 14 1.19 -3.79 -10.44
C GLY A 14 0.26 -4.38 -9.37
N THR A 15 0.66 -4.37 -8.11
CA THR A 15 -0.16 -4.80 -6.98
C THR A 15 -0.59 -3.62 -6.11
N GLY A 16 -1.73 -3.77 -5.47
CA GLY A 16 -2.28 -2.76 -4.57
C GLY A 16 -3.65 -3.18 -4.06
N PHE A 17 -4.24 -2.39 -3.20
CA PHE A 17 -5.59 -2.65 -2.72
C PHE A 17 -6.39 -1.36 -2.53
N LEU A 18 -7.70 -1.52 -2.53
CA LEU A 18 -8.66 -0.49 -2.22
C LEU A 18 -9.47 -0.91 -0.99
N PHE A 19 -9.34 -0.19 0.11
CA PHE A 19 -10.24 -0.33 1.26
C PHE A 19 -11.50 0.52 1.05
N ILE A 20 -12.65 -0.13 1.18
CA ILE A 20 -13.96 0.51 1.06
C ILE A 20 -14.69 0.31 2.39
N LYS A 21 -14.97 1.40 3.09
CA LYS A 21 -15.75 1.34 4.33
C LYS A 21 -17.18 0.86 4.05
N ASP A 22 -17.74 0.08 4.95
CA ASP A 22 -19.13 -0.39 4.86
C ASP A 22 -20.12 0.73 4.54
N LYS A 23 -21.14 0.39 3.77
CA LYS A 23 -22.17 1.31 3.28
C LYS A 23 -21.69 2.39 2.29
N THR A 24 -20.40 2.39 1.90
CA THR A 24 -19.93 3.27 0.82
C THR A 24 -20.40 2.72 -0.52
N LYS A 25 -21.17 3.53 -1.26
CA LYS A 25 -21.68 3.13 -2.57
C LYS A 25 -20.60 3.38 -3.64
N VAL A 26 -20.11 2.31 -4.23
CA VAL A 26 -19.15 2.33 -5.35
C VAL A 26 -19.72 1.52 -6.50
N LYS A 27 -19.65 2.06 -7.71
CA LYS A 27 -20.06 1.33 -8.92
C LYS A 27 -18.84 0.64 -9.52
N PRO A 28 -18.94 -0.65 -9.89
CA PRO A 28 -17.92 -1.33 -10.66
C PRO A 28 -17.68 -0.62 -12.00
N LEU A 29 -16.44 -0.60 -12.47
CA LEU A 29 -16.07 -0.10 -13.79
C LEU A 29 -15.64 -1.23 -14.72
N ILE A 30 -15.11 -2.32 -14.17
CA ILE A 30 -14.61 -3.48 -14.92
C ILE A 30 -15.52 -4.66 -14.62
N TYR A 31 -16.23 -5.11 -15.62
CA TYR A 31 -17.18 -6.21 -15.55
C TYR A 31 -16.57 -7.52 -16.10
N GLY A 32 -17.10 -8.66 -15.69
CA GLY A 32 -16.67 -9.98 -16.15
C GLY A 32 -17.06 -11.09 -15.19
N GLY A 33 -16.10 -11.87 -14.72
CA GLY A 33 -16.31 -13.09 -13.94
C GLY A 33 -16.76 -12.91 -12.48
N GLY A 34 -16.98 -11.69 -12.01
CA GLY A 34 -17.52 -11.42 -10.67
C GLY A 34 -16.51 -11.50 -9.53
N GLN A 35 -15.21 -11.52 -9.80
CA GLN A 35 -14.18 -11.49 -8.78
C GLN A 35 -14.29 -10.23 -7.90
N GLN A 36 -13.71 -10.25 -6.71
CA GLN A 36 -13.82 -9.19 -5.73
C GLN A 36 -15.27 -8.80 -5.42
N LYS A 37 -16.15 -9.81 -5.29
CA LYS A 37 -17.59 -9.63 -5.05
C LYS A 37 -18.27 -8.79 -6.14
N GLY A 38 -17.81 -8.92 -7.39
CA GLY A 38 -18.32 -8.15 -8.53
C GLY A 38 -17.84 -6.70 -8.60
N MET A 39 -17.02 -6.25 -7.67
CA MET A 39 -16.54 -4.89 -7.64
C MET A 39 -15.45 -4.62 -8.69
N ARG A 40 -14.61 -5.60 -8.94
CA ARG A 40 -13.54 -5.55 -9.93
C ARG A 40 -13.30 -6.95 -10.48
N SER A 41 -13.79 -7.21 -11.68
CA SER A 41 -13.62 -8.49 -12.34
C SER A 41 -12.22 -8.67 -12.91
N GLY A 42 -11.82 -9.93 -13.09
CA GLY A 42 -10.53 -10.37 -13.57
C GLY A 42 -9.88 -11.34 -12.60
N THR A 43 -9.14 -12.30 -13.11
CA THR A 43 -8.44 -13.31 -12.30
C THR A 43 -7.48 -12.61 -11.33
N GLU A 44 -7.54 -13.00 -10.07
CA GLU A 44 -6.65 -12.46 -9.04
C GLU A 44 -5.20 -12.86 -9.30
N ASN A 45 -4.30 -11.90 -9.18
CA ASN A 45 -2.86 -12.13 -9.17
C ASN A 45 -2.44 -12.66 -7.79
N VAL A 46 -2.74 -13.94 -7.53
CA VAL A 46 -2.51 -14.58 -6.22
C VAL A 46 -1.07 -14.41 -5.72
N PRO A 47 -0.02 -14.70 -6.51
CA PRO A 47 1.35 -14.51 -6.05
C PRO A 47 1.68 -13.03 -5.74
N GLY A 48 1.18 -12.10 -6.53
CA GLY A 48 1.35 -10.67 -6.28
C GLY A 48 0.62 -10.18 -5.03
N VAL A 49 -0.58 -10.72 -4.76
CA VAL A 49 -1.35 -10.41 -3.55
C VAL A 49 -0.68 -11.00 -2.31
N ALA A 50 -0.15 -12.22 -2.38
CA ALA A 50 0.62 -12.83 -1.30
C ALA A 50 1.87 -12.01 -0.96
N ALA A 51 2.64 -11.60 -1.98
CA ALA A 51 3.81 -10.74 -1.80
C ALA A 51 3.44 -9.34 -1.26
N LEU A 52 2.26 -8.79 -1.61
CA LEU A 52 1.75 -7.56 -1.04
C LEU A 52 1.44 -7.71 0.46
N GLY A 53 0.87 -8.84 0.86
CA GLY A 53 0.61 -9.16 2.26
C GLY A 53 1.89 -9.23 3.08
N GLU A 54 2.89 -9.96 2.61
CA GLU A 54 4.21 -10.06 3.24
C GLU A 54 4.90 -8.68 3.38
N ALA A 55 4.90 -7.88 2.32
CA ALA A 55 5.46 -6.53 2.36
C ALA A 55 4.74 -5.61 3.36
N ALA A 56 3.41 -5.77 3.50
CA ALA A 56 2.66 -5.03 4.50
C ALA A 56 3.01 -5.46 5.92
N GLU A 57 3.18 -6.75 6.18
CA GLU A 57 3.60 -7.27 7.48
C GLU A 57 4.99 -6.75 7.84
N GLU A 58 5.95 -6.87 6.94
CA GLU A 58 7.33 -6.40 7.14
C GLU A 58 7.42 -4.89 7.44
N ILE A 59 6.64 -4.06 6.73
CA ILE A 59 6.72 -2.60 6.95
C ILE A 59 6.18 -2.19 8.31
N TYR A 60 5.19 -2.91 8.84
CA TYR A 60 4.62 -2.63 10.17
C TYR A 60 5.39 -3.28 11.32
N GLU A 61 6.29 -4.21 11.02
CA GLU A 61 7.23 -4.73 12.02
C GLU A 61 8.16 -3.61 12.51
N ASN A 62 8.17 -3.35 13.81
CA ASN A 62 8.93 -2.26 14.44
C ASN A 62 8.67 -0.88 13.79
N PHE A 63 7.42 -0.61 13.44
CA PHE A 63 7.03 0.57 12.67
C PHE A 63 7.47 1.89 13.33
N GLU A 64 7.25 2.04 14.63
CA GLU A 64 7.60 3.27 15.35
C GLU A 64 9.11 3.54 15.32
N GLU A 65 9.93 2.52 15.53
CA GLU A 65 11.38 2.63 15.46
C GLU A 65 11.87 3.04 14.07
N LYS A 66 11.28 2.45 13.02
CA LYS A 66 11.58 2.81 11.62
C LYS A 66 11.22 4.27 11.33
N ILE A 67 10.08 4.73 11.82
CA ILE A 67 9.64 6.11 11.64
C ILE A 67 10.55 7.08 12.40
N ASP A 68 10.90 6.79 13.63
CA ASP A 68 11.82 7.62 14.43
C ASP A 68 13.19 7.75 13.74
N HIS A 69 13.70 6.65 13.20
CA HIS A 69 14.94 6.66 12.42
C HIS A 69 14.85 7.59 11.20
N LEU A 70 13.75 7.53 10.45
CA LEU A 70 13.53 8.42 9.30
C LEU A 70 13.46 9.89 9.72
N TYR A 71 12.84 10.21 10.84
CA TYR A 71 12.80 11.58 11.38
C TYR A 71 14.19 12.07 11.77
N GLN A 72 15.04 11.24 12.39
CA GLN A 72 16.41 11.58 12.73
C GLN A 72 17.26 11.88 11.48
N ILE A 73 17.13 11.04 10.44
CA ILE A 73 17.82 11.28 9.15
C ILE A 73 17.36 12.59 8.51
N LYS A 74 16.04 12.81 8.46
CA LYS A 74 15.45 14.04 7.93
C LYS A 74 15.98 15.27 8.67
N GLN A 75 15.98 15.26 10.00
CA GLN A 75 16.46 16.36 10.80
C GLN A 75 17.94 16.65 10.53
N ARG A 76 18.77 15.62 10.53
CA ARG A 76 20.21 15.75 10.20
C ARG A 76 20.43 16.33 8.82
N PHE A 77 19.65 15.91 7.83
CA PHE A 77 19.71 16.46 6.47
C PHE A 77 19.34 17.94 6.43
N VAL A 78 18.22 18.33 7.05
CA VAL A 78 17.76 19.73 7.10
C VAL A 78 18.78 20.63 7.79
N GLU A 79 19.30 20.21 8.94
CA GLU A 79 20.34 20.97 9.67
C GLU A 79 21.63 21.12 8.84
N GLY A 80 22.00 20.11 8.06
CA GLY A 80 23.14 20.18 7.17
C GLY A 80 22.95 21.16 6.02
N VAL A 81 21.78 21.14 5.39
CA VAL A 81 21.45 22.05 4.28
C VAL A 81 21.35 23.51 4.74
N LEU A 82 20.79 23.74 5.92
CA LEU A 82 20.66 25.11 6.46
C LEU A 82 22.01 25.76 6.86
N LYS A 83 23.10 25.00 6.90
CA LYS A 83 24.46 25.51 7.17
C LYS A 83 25.21 25.95 5.91
N ILE A 84 24.65 25.66 4.74
CA ILE A 84 25.19 26.08 3.45
C ILE A 84 24.73 27.49 3.12
#